data_57095ba1e2c44dc8bfd3087a27c44451
#
_entry.id   57095ba1e2c44dc8bfd3087a27c44451
#
_cell.length_a   1.000
_cell.length_b   1.000
_cell.length_c   1.000
_cell.angle_alpha   90.00
_cell.angle_beta   90.00
_cell.angle_gamma   90.00
#
_symmetry.space_group_name_H-M   'P 1'
#
loop_
_entity.id
_entity.type
_entity.pdbx_description
1 polymer ?
#
loop_
_entity_poly.entity_id
_entity_poly.type
_entity_poly.pdbx_seq_one_letter_code
_entity_poly.pdbx_strand_id
1 'polypeptide(L)'
;MDTNILLESGTNELEILEFTVGGNYYGINVAKVKEIMTYQPLTPVPKAHPNVEGAFSTRGETISIINLARCLGMKEETDTSKDMFLVTNFNGLLSGFHVNGVVGKYRVNWSQIIKPDSMINNAKTGVTTGIINIDDKLVILIDFEKIVADITPDVGINLKDIDGLGDRRKNNQPIIYAEDSQLLSTLIYDGLSKAGYTHILPTNNGLELWNILQKYKEEGTVKENVACVVTDIEMPQMDGHRLLKLIKNDPDLKDIPVIIFSSLINEEMRKKGESLGADAQLSKNDIGEFIKKLDEILAKKAEEENENK
;
A
#
# COMPACT_ATOMS: atom_id res chain seq x y z
N MET A 1 8.78 -19.87 -20.76
CA MET A 1 8.84 -20.47 -19.41
C MET A 1 7.74 -19.80 -18.62
N ASP A 2 6.66 -20.53 -18.42
CA ASP A 2 5.53 -20.02 -17.63
C ASP A 2 5.94 -19.92 -16.17
N THR A 3 6.21 -18.70 -15.70
CA THR A 3 6.46 -18.41 -14.29
C THR A 3 5.12 -18.20 -13.56
N ASN A 4 4.28 -19.22 -13.61
CA ASN A 4 3.05 -19.25 -12.84
C ASN A 4 3.33 -19.89 -11.47
N ILE A 5 4.23 -19.28 -10.68
CA ILE A 5 4.30 -19.54 -9.26
C ILE A 5 3.52 -18.41 -8.60
N LEU A 6 2.20 -18.52 -8.69
CA LEU A 6 1.30 -17.75 -7.85
C LEU A 6 1.69 -18.04 -6.40
N LEU A 7 2.14 -17.03 -5.68
CA LEU A 7 2.26 -17.09 -4.23
C LEU A 7 0.92 -17.61 -3.69
N GLU A 8 0.93 -18.66 -2.88
CA GLU A 8 -0.31 -19.09 -2.24
C GLU A 8 -0.93 -17.92 -1.51
N SER A 9 -2.22 -17.68 -1.75
CA SER A 9 -2.89 -16.50 -1.19
C SER A 9 -2.86 -16.54 0.34
N GLY A 10 -2.40 -15.45 0.97
CA GLY A 10 -2.35 -15.29 2.43
C GLY A 10 -1.26 -16.11 3.12
N THR A 11 -0.12 -16.36 2.48
CA THR A 11 1.07 -16.98 3.09
C THR A 11 1.97 -16.01 3.84
N ASN A 12 1.67 -14.72 3.79
CA ASN A 12 2.50 -13.65 4.37
C ASN A 12 3.85 -13.48 3.65
N GLU A 13 3.91 -13.81 2.37
CA GLU A 13 5.10 -13.71 1.54
C GLU A 13 4.97 -12.59 0.51
N LEU A 14 6.09 -12.00 0.15
CA LEU A 14 6.20 -11.05 -0.96
C LEU A 14 7.45 -11.34 -1.79
N GLU A 15 7.44 -10.87 -3.03
CA GLU A 15 8.61 -10.87 -3.90
C GLU A 15 9.23 -9.48 -3.94
N ILE A 16 10.52 -9.39 -3.59
CA ILE A 16 11.29 -8.15 -3.62
C ILE A 16 12.17 -8.17 -4.87
N LEU A 17 12.13 -7.07 -5.64
CA LEU A 17 13.13 -6.76 -6.66
C LEU A 17 14.27 -6.00 -5.97
N GLU A 18 15.46 -6.60 -5.90
CA GLU A 18 16.67 -5.97 -5.42
C GLU A 18 17.33 -5.17 -6.54
N PHE A 19 17.69 -3.94 -6.24
CA PHE A 19 18.36 -3.03 -7.17
C PHE A 19 19.42 -2.20 -6.43
N THR A 20 20.27 -1.49 -7.19
CA THR A 20 21.34 -0.67 -6.62
C THR A 20 21.17 0.81 -6.95
N VAL A 21 21.54 1.66 -5.98
CA VAL A 21 21.68 3.11 -6.13
C VAL A 21 22.89 3.56 -5.33
N GLY A 22 23.85 4.23 -5.98
CA GLY A 22 25.06 4.73 -5.32
C GLY A 22 25.85 3.64 -4.59
N GLY A 23 25.91 2.43 -5.16
CA GLY A 23 26.64 1.28 -4.61
C GLY A 23 25.95 0.58 -3.43
N ASN A 24 24.74 1.01 -3.01
CA ASN A 24 23.98 0.39 -1.93
C ASN A 24 22.82 -0.43 -2.48
N TYR A 25 22.31 -1.36 -1.68
CA TYR A 25 21.22 -2.28 -2.05
C TYR A 25 19.88 -1.79 -1.52
N TYR A 26 18.91 -1.75 -2.43
CA TYR A 26 17.55 -1.35 -2.15
C TYR A 26 16.56 -2.37 -2.69
N GLY A 27 15.33 -2.33 -2.21
CA GLY A 27 14.28 -3.24 -2.64
C GLY A 27 12.94 -2.55 -2.84
N ILE A 28 12.17 -3.08 -3.77
CA ILE A 28 10.76 -2.75 -4.00
C ILE A 28 9.98 -4.05 -4.18
N ASN A 29 8.71 -4.06 -3.75
CA ASN A 29 7.82 -5.18 -4.08
C ASN A 29 7.67 -5.31 -5.60
N VAL A 30 7.91 -6.52 -6.14
CA VAL A 30 7.78 -6.82 -7.57
C VAL A 30 6.40 -6.45 -8.10
N ALA A 31 5.35 -6.62 -7.30
CA ALA A 31 3.99 -6.30 -7.70
C ALA A 31 3.76 -4.81 -8.04
N LYS A 32 4.62 -3.91 -7.53
CA LYS A 32 4.62 -2.47 -7.86
C LYS A 32 5.34 -2.13 -9.17
N VAL A 33 6.15 -3.06 -9.68
CA VAL A 33 6.96 -2.84 -10.88
C VAL A 33 6.19 -3.32 -12.12
N LYS A 34 5.83 -2.37 -12.98
CA LYS A 34 5.16 -2.66 -14.27
C LYS A 34 6.15 -3.20 -15.29
N GLU A 35 7.34 -2.60 -15.38
CA GLU A 35 8.36 -2.92 -16.38
C GLU A 35 9.75 -2.49 -15.90
N ILE A 36 10.79 -3.22 -16.33
CA ILE A 36 12.19 -2.84 -16.14
C ILE A 36 12.75 -2.50 -17.53
N MET A 37 13.32 -1.31 -17.68
CA MET A 37 13.84 -0.82 -18.94
C MET A 37 15.29 -0.42 -18.80
N THR A 38 16.08 -0.61 -19.85
CA THR A 38 17.42 -0.03 -19.94
C THR A 38 17.33 1.49 -20.04
N TYR A 39 18.35 2.19 -19.53
CA TYR A 39 18.45 3.65 -19.64
C TYR A 39 18.20 4.14 -21.06
N GLN A 40 17.41 5.18 -21.18
CA GLN A 40 17.07 5.85 -22.44
C GLN A 40 17.38 7.35 -22.33
N PRO A 41 17.79 8.01 -23.41
CA PRO A 41 17.93 9.48 -23.40
C PRO A 41 16.61 10.13 -23.02
N LEU A 42 16.68 11.07 -22.07
CA LEU A 42 15.52 11.77 -21.55
C LEU A 42 15.38 13.17 -22.18
N THR A 43 14.14 13.58 -22.39
CA THR A 43 13.80 14.97 -22.73
C THR A 43 13.63 15.75 -21.43
N PRO A 44 14.42 16.81 -21.19
CA PRO A 44 14.26 17.65 -20.02
C PRO A 44 12.88 18.31 -19.99
N VAL A 45 12.22 18.30 -18.83
CA VAL A 45 10.90 18.92 -18.64
C VAL A 45 11.10 20.28 -17.94
N PRO A 46 10.75 21.42 -18.59
CA PRO A 46 10.92 22.74 -18.00
C PRO A 46 10.11 22.90 -16.72
N LYS A 47 10.73 23.46 -15.67
CA LYS A 47 10.09 23.70 -14.35
C LYS A 47 9.55 22.43 -13.64
N ALA A 48 10.01 21.24 -14.02
CA ALA A 48 9.72 20.03 -13.28
C ALA A 48 10.31 20.09 -11.86
N HIS A 49 9.81 19.21 -10.99
CA HIS A 49 10.39 19.05 -9.65
C HIS A 49 11.89 18.69 -9.75
N PRO A 50 12.77 19.14 -8.84
CA PRO A 50 14.21 18.88 -8.91
C PRO A 50 14.58 17.39 -8.99
N ASN A 51 13.78 16.52 -8.41
CA ASN A 51 13.99 15.08 -8.46
C ASN A 51 13.52 14.44 -9.79
N VAL A 52 12.80 15.16 -10.65
CA VAL A 52 12.42 14.69 -11.99
C VAL A 52 13.59 14.96 -12.94
N GLU A 53 14.15 13.89 -13.50
CA GLU A 53 15.30 13.96 -14.41
C GLU A 53 14.89 14.36 -15.83
N GLY A 54 13.71 13.91 -16.25
CA GLY A 54 13.15 14.18 -17.55
C GLY A 54 11.97 13.27 -17.84
N ALA A 55 11.62 13.17 -19.12
CA ALA A 55 10.58 12.26 -19.59
C ALA A 55 11.00 11.61 -20.90
N PHE A 56 10.46 10.43 -21.17
CA PHE A 56 10.54 9.81 -22.48
C PHE A 56 9.17 9.22 -22.89
N SER A 57 8.98 9.00 -24.18
CA SER A 57 7.74 8.40 -24.68
C SER A 57 8.01 7.00 -25.23
N THR A 58 7.17 6.05 -24.82
CA THR A 58 7.21 4.67 -25.33
C THR A 58 5.79 4.15 -25.50
N ARG A 59 5.53 3.43 -26.60
CA ARG A 59 4.23 2.80 -26.90
C ARG A 59 3.02 3.75 -26.77
N GLY A 60 3.22 5.06 -27.03
CA GLY A 60 2.16 6.06 -26.92
C GLY A 60 1.90 6.60 -25.50
N GLU A 61 2.64 6.13 -24.50
CA GLU A 61 2.62 6.63 -23.13
C GLU A 61 3.84 7.53 -22.87
N THR A 62 3.68 8.59 -22.11
CA THR A 62 4.78 9.44 -21.63
C THR A 62 5.09 9.08 -20.19
N ILE A 63 6.35 8.75 -19.92
CA ILE A 63 6.83 8.34 -18.60
C ILE A 63 7.76 9.41 -18.05
N SER A 64 7.41 9.98 -16.90
CA SER A 64 8.29 10.87 -16.14
C SER A 64 9.30 10.04 -15.37
N ILE A 65 10.59 10.40 -15.46
CA ILE A 65 11.67 9.71 -14.78
C ILE A 65 12.12 10.50 -13.56
N ILE A 66 12.06 9.82 -12.43
CA ILE A 66 12.48 10.31 -11.12
C ILE A 66 13.90 9.77 -10.85
N ASN A 67 14.82 10.66 -10.53
CA ASN A 67 16.17 10.29 -10.13
C ASN A 67 16.16 9.82 -8.67
N LEU A 68 16.27 8.52 -8.46
CA LEU A 68 16.17 7.95 -7.12
C LEU A 68 17.38 8.33 -6.24
N ALA A 69 18.57 8.48 -6.80
CA ALA A 69 19.74 8.95 -6.06
C ALA A 69 19.51 10.34 -5.45
N ARG A 70 18.91 11.27 -6.22
CA ARG A 70 18.53 12.60 -5.70
C ARG A 70 17.49 12.52 -4.58
N CYS A 71 16.47 11.67 -4.76
CA CYS A 71 15.43 11.47 -3.72
C CYS A 71 16.04 10.96 -2.41
N LEU A 72 17.08 10.13 -2.51
CA LEU A 72 17.79 9.56 -1.35
C LEU A 72 18.93 10.46 -0.83
N GLY A 73 19.14 11.65 -1.42
CA GLY A 73 20.22 12.56 -1.02
C GLY A 73 21.62 12.03 -1.34
N MET A 74 21.73 11.17 -2.34
CA MET A 74 22.98 10.53 -2.75
C MET A 74 23.62 11.25 -3.93
N LYS A 75 24.92 11.02 -4.11
CA LYS A 75 25.63 11.49 -5.29
C LYS A 75 25.22 10.69 -6.52
N GLU A 76 24.95 11.40 -7.61
CA GLU A 76 24.67 10.76 -8.90
C GLU A 76 25.96 10.19 -9.48
N GLU A 77 25.87 8.99 -10.04
CA GLU A 77 26.95 8.40 -10.82
C GLU A 77 26.98 9.00 -12.23
N THR A 78 28.16 9.12 -12.82
CA THR A 78 28.31 9.69 -14.17
C THR A 78 28.26 8.64 -15.28
N ASP A 79 28.53 7.36 -14.95
CA ASP A 79 28.45 6.26 -15.91
C ASP A 79 27.07 5.59 -15.84
N THR A 80 26.24 5.93 -16.81
CA THR A 80 24.87 5.41 -16.94
C THR A 80 24.78 4.15 -17.83
N SER A 81 25.90 3.56 -18.22
CA SER A 81 25.94 2.43 -19.17
C SER A 81 25.21 1.18 -18.73
N LYS A 82 25.02 0.99 -17.41
CA LYS A 82 24.30 -0.14 -16.78
C LYS A 82 22.99 0.28 -16.14
N ASP A 83 22.67 1.56 -16.17
CA ASP A 83 21.53 2.11 -15.50
C ASP A 83 20.21 1.63 -16.10
N MET A 84 19.21 1.59 -15.28
CA MET A 84 17.88 1.09 -15.62
C MET A 84 16.79 2.00 -15.09
N PHE A 85 15.61 1.89 -15.67
CA PHE A 85 14.38 2.48 -15.17
C PHE A 85 13.48 1.40 -14.61
N LEU A 86 13.09 1.53 -13.36
CA LEU A 86 12.01 0.75 -12.75
C LEU A 86 10.71 1.53 -13.01
N VAL A 87 9.92 1.05 -13.97
CA VAL A 87 8.64 1.67 -14.30
C VAL A 87 7.56 1.14 -13.37
N THR A 88 6.87 2.03 -12.69
CA THR A 88 5.79 1.75 -11.76
C THR A 88 4.51 2.42 -12.19
N ASN A 89 3.39 1.94 -11.69
CA ASN A 89 2.11 2.59 -11.86
C ASN A 89 1.44 2.71 -10.49
N PHE A 90 1.56 3.89 -9.89
CA PHE A 90 0.87 4.19 -8.65
C PHE A 90 -0.36 5.01 -8.98
N ASN A 91 -1.51 4.43 -8.71
CA ASN A 91 -2.76 5.18 -8.80
C ASN A 91 -3.05 5.77 -10.21
N GLY A 92 -2.67 5.04 -11.26
CA GLY A 92 -2.80 5.52 -12.64
C GLY A 92 -1.69 6.47 -13.08
N LEU A 93 -0.80 6.92 -12.17
CA LEU A 93 0.37 7.72 -12.52
C LEU A 93 1.55 6.81 -12.89
N LEU A 94 1.86 6.79 -14.17
CA LEU A 94 3.00 6.06 -14.71
C LEU A 94 4.29 6.84 -14.45
N SER A 95 5.19 6.28 -13.66
CA SER A 95 6.46 6.90 -13.28
C SER A 95 7.61 5.89 -13.45
N GLY A 96 8.77 6.35 -13.85
CA GLY A 96 9.98 5.54 -13.87
C GLY A 96 10.99 6.04 -12.83
N PHE A 97 11.67 5.13 -12.18
CA PHE A 97 12.73 5.45 -11.23
C PHE A 97 14.08 5.05 -11.78
N HIS A 98 14.97 6.01 -11.88
CA HIS A 98 16.34 5.78 -12.34
C HIS A 98 17.16 5.11 -11.23
N VAL A 99 17.71 3.93 -11.52
CA VAL A 99 18.54 3.10 -10.63
C VAL A 99 19.80 2.66 -11.35
N ASN A 100 20.89 2.32 -10.61
CA ASN A 100 22.16 1.95 -11.23
C ASN A 100 22.20 0.49 -11.74
N GLY A 101 21.25 -0.34 -11.35
CA GLY A 101 21.12 -1.69 -11.86
C GLY A 101 20.15 -2.54 -11.07
N VAL A 102 19.68 -3.61 -11.68
CA VAL A 102 18.83 -4.62 -11.02
C VAL A 102 19.68 -5.84 -10.72
N VAL A 103 19.59 -6.33 -9.48
CA VAL A 103 20.39 -7.46 -8.97
C VAL A 103 19.63 -8.77 -9.17
N GLY A 104 18.40 -8.83 -8.67
CA GLY A 104 17.59 -10.04 -8.73
C GLY A 104 16.25 -9.92 -8.05
N LYS A 105 15.52 -11.03 -8.06
CA LYS A 105 14.21 -11.15 -7.42
C LYS A 105 14.29 -12.19 -6.31
N TYR A 106 13.81 -11.84 -5.13
CA TYR A 106 13.85 -12.66 -3.93
C TYR A 106 12.46 -12.82 -3.33
N ARG A 107 12.13 -14.03 -2.91
CA ARG A 107 10.92 -14.30 -2.13
C ARG A 107 11.26 -14.22 -0.65
N VAL A 108 10.53 -13.42 0.09
CA VAL A 108 10.74 -13.17 1.51
C VAL A 108 9.40 -13.20 2.25
N ASN A 109 9.45 -13.41 3.57
CA ASN A 109 8.28 -13.32 4.42
C ASN A 109 8.23 -11.95 5.09
N TRP A 110 7.05 -11.36 5.22
CA TRP A 110 6.84 -10.07 5.88
C TRP A 110 7.39 -10.04 7.32
N SER A 111 7.40 -11.18 8.00
CA SER A 111 7.97 -11.31 9.35
C SER A 111 9.49 -11.13 9.42
N GLN A 112 10.19 -11.25 8.28
CA GLN A 112 11.64 -11.03 8.17
C GLN A 112 11.99 -9.55 7.98
N ILE A 113 11.00 -8.71 7.66
CA ILE A 113 11.18 -7.28 7.42
C ILE A 113 11.14 -6.55 8.76
N ILE A 114 12.25 -5.91 9.07
CA ILE A 114 12.41 -5.10 10.29
C ILE A 114 11.93 -3.68 9.99
N LYS A 115 11.02 -3.17 10.80
CA LYS A 115 10.60 -1.77 10.71
C LYS A 115 11.75 -0.87 11.17
N PRO A 116 12.17 0.13 10.37
CA PRO A 116 13.24 1.04 10.77
C PRO A 116 12.80 1.88 11.98
N ASP A 117 13.72 2.11 12.90
CA ASP A 117 13.50 3.02 14.01
C ASP A 117 13.56 4.51 13.56
N SER A 118 13.24 5.42 14.47
CA SER A 118 13.22 6.85 14.17
C SER A 118 14.60 7.47 13.87
N MET A 119 15.70 6.78 14.18
CA MET A 119 17.06 7.22 13.83
C MET A 119 17.38 6.93 12.37
N ILE A 120 16.82 5.84 11.82
CA ILE A 120 17.01 5.42 10.43
C ILE A 120 15.97 6.09 9.53
N ASN A 121 14.74 6.23 10.02
CA ASN A 121 13.62 6.73 9.21
C ASN A 121 12.88 7.85 9.94
N ASN A 122 13.09 9.09 9.50
CA ASN A 122 12.35 10.23 10.03
C ASN A 122 10.88 10.16 9.55
N ALA A 123 9.93 10.18 10.47
CA ALA A 123 8.51 10.06 10.18
C ALA A 123 7.96 11.06 9.13
N LYS A 124 8.58 12.24 9.00
CA LYS A 124 8.16 13.27 8.03
C LYS A 124 8.84 13.16 6.66
N THR A 125 10.11 12.78 6.63
CA THR A 125 10.95 12.81 5.41
C THR A 125 11.50 11.45 5.01
N GLY A 126 11.40 10.47 5.88
CA GLY A 126 11.91 9.14 5.63
C GLY A 126 11.10 8.41 4.56
N VAL A 127 11.83 7.74 3.67
CA VAL A 127 11.26 6.95 2.56
C VAL A 127 11.56 5.45 2.71
N THR A 128 11.93 5.02 3.91
CA THR A 128 12.27 3.62 4.19
C THR A 128 11.06 2.94 4.86
N THR A 129 10.52 1.90 4.24
CA THR A 129 9.42 1.11 4.80
C THR A 129 9.89 -0.08 5.62
N GLY A 130 11.07 -0.62 5.30
CA GLY A 130 11.61 -1.79 5.97
C GLY A 130 13.08 -2.02 5.69
N ILE A 131 13.65 -2.94 6.46
CA ILE A 131 15.03 -3.39 6.30
C ILE A 131 15.03 -4.91 6.34
N ILE A 132 15.71 -5.54 5.40
CA ILE A 132 15.83 -7.00 5.34
C ILE A 132 17.26 -7.42 5.02
N ASN A 133 17.66 -8.59 5.51
CA ASN A 133 18.94 -9.20 5.18
C ASN A 133 18.74 -10.25 4.09
N ILE A 134 19.37 -10.08 2.94
CA ILE A 134 19.33 -11.00 1.80
C ILE A 134 20.77 -11.35 1.44
N ASP A 135 21.16 -12.63 1.50
CA ASP A 135 22.52 -13.12 1.17
C ASP A 135 23.62 -12.30 1.89
N ASP A 136 23.46 -12.11 3.20
CA ASP A 136 24.37 -11.32 4.07
C ASP A 136 24.51 -9.84 3.69
N LYS A 137 23.58 -9.31 2.86
CA LYS A 137 23.52 -7.91 2.50
C LYS A 137 22.30 -7.25 3.14
N LEU A 138 22.51 -6.03 3.63
CA LEU A 138 21.41 -5.21 4.10
C LEU A 138 20.70 -4.58 2.91
N VAL A 139 19.44 -4.92 2.69
CA VAL A 139 18.58 -4.36 1.66
C VAL A 139 17.55 -3.45 2.32
N ILE A 140 17.50 -2.18 1.89
CA ILE A 140 16.57 -1.18 2.40
C ILE A 140 15.36 -1.11 1.48
N LEU A 141 14.17 -1.36 2.01
CA LEU A 141 12.92 -1.25 1.26
C LEU A 141 12.48 0.21 1.19
N ILE A 142 12.23 0.69 -0.02
CA ILE A 142 11.91 2.10 -0.31
C ILE A 142 10.42 2.28 -0.56
N ASP A 143 9.86 3.33 0.03
CA ASP A 143 8.50 3.82 -0.23
C ASP A 143 8.47 4.69 -1.49
N PHE A 144 8.23 4.06 -2.61
CA PHE A 144 8.12 4.73 -3.91
C PHE A 144 6.86 5.60 -3.99
N GLU A 145 5.77 5.20 -3.31
CA GLU A 145 4.52 5.96 -3.28
C GLU A 145 4.72 7.29 -2.58
N LYS A 146 5.42 7.26 -1.44
CA LYS A 146 5.79 8.49 -0.72
C LYS A 146 6.67 9.41 -1.57
N ILE A 147 7.65 8.86 -2.30
CA ILE A 147 8.48 9.67 -3.21
C ILE A 147 7.63 10.34 -4.28
N VAL A 148 6.68 9.59 -4.88
CA VAL A 148 5.76 10.16 -5.89
C VAL A 148 4.86 11.22 -5.25
N ALA A 149 4.31 10.98 -4.07
CA ALA A 149 3.47 11.93 -3.36
C ALA A 149 4.22 13.21 -2.98
N ASP A 150 5.48 13.11 -2.58
CA ASP A 150 6.33 14.27 -2.27
C ASP A 150 6.62 15.13 -3.53
N ILE A 151 6.69 14.51 -4.71
CA ILE A 151 6.89 15.17 -6.01
C ILE A 151 5.58 15.74 -6.56
N THR A 152 4.47 15.03 -6.36
CA THR A 152 3.16 15.36 -6.92
C THR A 152 2.10 15.30 -5.80
N PRO A 153 2.03 16.34 -4.95
CA PRO A 153 1.15 16.33 -3.76
C PRO A 153 -0.35 16.21 -4.09
N ASP A 154 -0.75 16.51 -5.33
CA ASP A 154 -2.15 16.39 -5.79
C ASP A 154 -2.54 14.94 -6.13
N VAL A 155 -1.60 14.00 -6.11
CA VAL A 155 -1.84 12.58 -6.39
C VAL A 155 -1.87 11.81 -5.07
N GLY A 156 -3.05 11.44 -4.62
CA GLY A 156 -3.24 10.69 -3.37
C GLY A 156 -4.66 10.81 -2.84
N ILE A 157 -4.86 10.48 -1.58
CA ILE A 157 -6.15 10.61 -0.91
C ILE A 157 -6.59 12.08 -0.91
N ASN A 158 -7.64 12.40 -1.66
CA ASN A 158 -8.18 13.75 -1.74
C ASN A 158 -9.45 13.87 -0.90
N LEU A 159 -9.34 14.47 0.28
CA LEU A 159 -10.48 14.64 1.20
C LEU A 159 -11.61 15.52 0.65
N LYS A 160 -11.40 16.25 -0.46
CA LYS A 160 -12.47 17.02 -1.14
C LYS A 160 -13.48 16.08 -1.80
N ASP A 161 -13.11 14.85 -2.14
CA ASP A 161 -14.02 13.88 -2.74
C ASP A 161 -15.15 13.49 -1.79
N ILE A 162 -14.93 13.66 -0.47
CA ILE A 162 -15.96 13.45 0.56
C ILE A 162 -16.98 14.58 0.59
N ASP A 163 -16.61 15.81 0.25
CA ASP A 163 -17.52 16.96 0.23
C ASP A 163 -18.67 16.77 -0.78
N GLY A 164 -18.42 16.00 -1.83
CA GLY A 164 -19.42 15.63 -2.83
C GLY A 164 -20.47 14.61 -2.34
N LEU A 165 -20.29 14.01 -1.17
CA LEU A 165 -21.21 12.99 -0.62
C LEU A 165 -22.43 13.59 0.13
N GLY A 166 -22.55 14.93 0.20
CA GLY A 166 -23.66 15.64 0.86
C GLY A 166 -23.55 15.65 2.39
N ASP A 167 -24.62 16.14 3.04
CA ASP A 167 -24.69 16.21 4.50
C ASP A 167 -24.75 14.81 5.10
N ARG A 168 -23.78 14.50 5.95
CA ARG A 168 -23.62 13.18 6.58
C ARG A 168 -23.99 13.24 8.07
N ARG A 169 -24.78 12.25 8.50
CA ARG A 169 -25.09 12.07 9.92
C ARG A 169 -23.96 11.32 10.61
N LYS A 170 -23.82 11.52 11.93
CA LYS A 170 -22.90 10.75 12.75
C LYS A 170 -23.24 9.27 12.69
N ASN A 171 -22.21 8.45 12.45
CA ASN A 171 -22.29 7.01 12.42
C ASN A 171 -21.38 6.44 13.53
N ASN A 172 -21.98 5.69 14.44
CA ASN A 172 -21.28 5.12 15.60
C ASN A 172 -20.83 3.66 15.37
N GLN A 173 -21.02 3.13 14.16
CA GLN A 173 -20.53 1.77 13.85
C GLN A 173 -19.01 1.74 13.92
N PRO A 174 -18.41 0.81 14.70
CA PRO A 174 -16.99 0.81 14.94
C PRO A 174 -16.23 0.25 13.75
N ILE A 175 -15.29 1.05 13.25
CA ILE A 175 -14.39 0.70 12.15
C ILE A 175 -12.99 0.50 12.73
N ILE A 176 -12.38 -0.64 12.44
CA ILE A 176 -10.96 -0.88 12.73
C ILE A 176 -10.21 -0.98 11.41
N TYR A 177 -9.05 -0.32 11.32
CA TYR A 177 -8.26 -0.40 10.11
C TYR A 177 -6.76 -0.59 10.37
N ALA A 178 -6.08 -1.22 9.38
CA ALA A 178 -4.64 -1.43 9.39
C ALA A 178 -3.97 -0.69 8.23
N GLU A 179 -2.99 0.16 8.57
CA GLU A 179 -2.19 0.96 7.64
C GLU A 179 -0.83 1.26 8.28
N ASP A 180 0.28 0.92 7.63
CA ASP A 180 1.63 1.10 8.18
C ASP A 180 2.23 2.48 7.91
N SER A 181 1.74 3.19 6.89
CA SER A 181 2.12 4.58 6.61
C SER A 181 1.37 5.53 7.53
N GLN A 182 2.09 6.22 8.41
CA GLN A 182 1.50 7.19 9.33
C GLN A 182 0.77 8.34 8.62
N LEU A 183 1.29 8.77 7.47
CA LEU A 183 0.64 9.80 6.66
C LEU A 183 -0.71 9.31 6.12
N LEU A 184 -0.73 8.14 5.47
CA LEU A 184 -1.95 7.56 4.91
C LEU A 184 -2.94 7.19 6.00
N SER A 185 -2.49 6.65 7.13
CA SER A 185 -3.32 6.37 8.30
C SER A 185 -4.03 7.63 8.80
N THR A 186 -3.32 8.77 8.89
CA THR A 186 -3.93 10.05 9.26
C THR A 186 -4.99 10.48 8.23
N LEU A 187 -4.69 10.37 6.93
CA LEU A 187 -5.63 10.73 5.87
C LEU A 187 -6.89 9.84 5.85
N ILE A 188 -6.74 8.54 6.12
CA ILE A 188 -7.86 7.60 6.25
C ILE A 188 -8.72 7.98 7.47
N TYR A 189 -8.08 8.24 8.62
CA TYR A 189 -8.76 8.65 9.84
C TYR A 189 -9.57 9.95 9.61
N ASP A 190 -8.94 10.97 9.03
CA ASP A 190 -9.57 12.25 8.73
C ASP A 190 -10.71 12.07 7.74
N GLY A 191 -10.54 11.21 6.73
CA GLY A 191 -11.56 10.88 5.76
C GLY A 191 -12.79 10.23 6.39
N LEU A 192 -12.59 9.20 7.20
CA LEU A 192 -13.67 8.53 7.93
C LEU A 192 -14.35 9.49 8.91
N SER A 193 -13.58 10.30 9.66
CA SER A 193 -14.11 11.29 10.59
C SER A 193 -14.95 12.34 9.86
N LYS A 194 -14.48 12.85 8.73
CA LYS A 194 -15.20 13.80 7.86
C LYS A 194 -16.47 13.18 7.28
N ALA A 195 -16.45 11.87 7.01
CA ALA A 195 -17.60 11.10 6.58
C ALA A 195 -18.61 10.81 7.72
N GLY A 196 -18.33 11.23 8.94
CA GLY A 196 -19.24 11.14 10.09
C GLY A 196 -19.03 9.92 10.99
N TYR A 197 -18.03 9.05 10.71
CA TYR A 197 -17.70 7.94 11.60
C TYR A 197 -17.03 8.44 12.87
N THR A 198 -17.46 7.92 14.02
CA THR A 198 -17.01 8.42 15.35
C THR A 198 -16.22 7.39 16.14
N HIS A 199 -16.33 6.11 15.80
CA HIS A 199 -15.59 5.01 16.43
C HIS A 199 -14.62 4.40 15.41
N ILE A 200 -13.42 4.97 15.35
CA ILE A 200 -12.38 4.60 14.40
C ILE A 200 -11.15 4.19 15.18
N LEU A 201 -10.70 2.96 14.98
CA LEU A 201 -9.50 2.40 15.62
C LEU A 201 -8.40 2.14 14.60
N PRO A 202 -7.36 2.98 14.52
CA PRO A 202 -6.20 2.74 13.68
C PRO A 202 -5.28 1.67 14.28
N THR A 203 -4.66 0.85 13.42
CA THR A 203 -3.56 -0.06 13.75
C THR A 203 -2.45 0.08 12.71
N ASN A 204 -1.22 -0.29 13.08
CA ASN A 204 -0.04 -0.06 12.24
C ASN A 204 0.29 -1.24 11.30
N ASN A 205 -0.38 -2.37 11.43
CA ASN A 205 -0.19 -3.55 10.58
C ASN A 205 -1.28 -4.61 10.85
N GLY A 206 -1.33 -5.63 10.00
CA GLY A 206 -2.31 -6.70 10.14
C GLY A 206 -2.18 -7.53 11.41
N LEU A 207 -0.97 -7.68 11.96
CA LEU A 207 -0.76 -8.45 13.20
C LEU A 207 -1.34 -7.74 14.43
N GLU A 208 -1.16 -6.43 14.52
CA GLU A 208 -1.75 -5.61 15.59
C GLU A 208 -3.27 -5.69 15.54
N LEU A 209 -3.86 -5.53 14.34
CA LEU A 209 -5.30 -5.66 14.14
C LEU A 209 -5.79 -7.05 14.51
N TRP A 210 -5.11 -8.10 14.05
CA TRP A 210 -5.45 -9.49 14.38
C TRP A 210 -5.48 -9.74 15.88
N ASN A 211 -4.47 -9.26 16.61
CA ASN A 211 -4.39 -9.42 18.07
C ASN A 211 -5.56 -8.73 18.78
N ILE A 212 -6.00 -7.55 18.29
CA ILE A 212 -7.18 -6.85 18.84
C ILE A 212 -8.45 -7.68 18.58
N LEU A 213 -8.62 -8.23 17.36
CA LEU A 213 -9.77 -9.10 17.07
C LEU A 213 -9.80 -10.33 17.95
N GLN A 214 -8.66 -10.98 18.20
CA GLN A 214 -8.58 -12.13 19.10
C GLN A 214 -8.97 -11.76 20.54
N LYS A 215 -8.52 -10.59 21.03
CA LYS A 215 -8.93 -10.08 22.33
C LYS A 215 -10.45 -9.86 22.40
N TYR A 216 -11.07 -9.20 21.42
CA TYR A 216 -12.51 -9.00 21.38
C TYR A 216 -13.28 -10.33 21.28
N LYS A 217 -12.72 -11.33 20.59
CA LYS A 217 -13.27 -12.68 20.54
C LYS A 217 -13.24 -13.34 21.92
N GLU A 218 -12.13 -13.32 22.64
CA GLU A 218 -11.98 -13.85 24.00
C GLU A 218 -12.94 -13.18 24.99
N GLU A 219 -13.16 -11.89 24.84
CA GLU A 219 -14.08 -11.09 25.66
C GLU A 219 -15.55 -11.25 25.24
N GLY A 220 -15.84 -11.89 24.12
CA GLY A 220 -17.20 -12.03 23.56
C GLY A 220 -17.82 -10.72 23.06
N THR A 221 -17.00 -9.72 22.76
CA THR A 221 -17.42 -8.32 22.44
C THR A 221 -17.19 -7.93 20.98
N VAL A 222 -16.96 -8.90 20.09
CA VAL A 222 -16.65 -8.64 18.66
C VAL A 222 -17.74 -7.78 18.00
N LYS A 223 -19.03 -8.14 18.16
CA LYS A 223 -20.15 -7.44 17.53
C LYS A 223 -20.31 -5.98 18.00
N GLU A 224 -19.90 -5.69 19.21
CA GLU A 224 -19.98 -4.35 19.81
C GLU A 224 -18.84 -3.45 19.35
N ASN A 225 -17.67 -4.06 19.05
CA ASN A 225 -16.42 -3.33 18.79
C ASN A 225 -15.98 -3.34 17.32
N VAL A 226 -16.59 -4.17 16.45
CA VAL A 226 -16.17 -4.27 15.05
C VAL A 226 -17.37 -4.43 14.13
N ALA A 227 -17.70 -3.38 13.41
CA ALA A 227 -18.69 -3.42 12.35
C ALA A 227 -18.06 -3.72 10.98
N CYS A 228 -16.83 -3.23 10.74
CA CYS A 228 -16.06 -3.47 9.53
C CYS A 228 -14.57 -3.40 9.80
N VAL A 229 -13.79 -4.23 9.10
CA VAL A 229 -12.34 -4.16 9.03
C VAL A 229 -11.93 -3.53 7.69
N VAL A 230 -11.00 -2.60 7.72
CA VAL A 230 -10.34 -2.05 6.53
C VAL A 230 -8.86 -2.36 6.60
N THR A 231 -8.24 -2.80 5.52
CA THR A 231 -6.83 -3.16 5.54
C THR A 231 -6.12 -2.75 4.27
N ASP A 232 -4.89 -2.23 4.41
CA ASP A 232 -3.95 -2.24 3.29
C ASP A 232 -3.49 -3.67 2.99
N ILE A 233 -2.92 -3.88 1.81
CA ILE A 233 -2.28 -5.15 1.43
C ILE A 233 -0.87 -5.21 1.97
N GLU A 234 -0.06 -4.19 1.74
CA GLU A 234 1.37 -4.19 2.01
C GLU A 234 1.68 -3.61 3.38
N MET A 235 1.85 -4.48 4.35
CA MET A 235 2.22 -4.08 5.72
C MET A 235 3.27 -5.01 6.31
N PRO A 236 4.22 -4.47 7.10
CA PRO A 236 5.19 -5.30 7.84
C PRO A 236 4.50 -6.28 8.81
N GLN A 237 5.17 -7.36 9.17
CA GLN A 237 4.75 -8.41 10.09
C GLN A 237 3.59 -9.26 9.57
N MET A 238 2.48 -8.68 9.14
CA MET A 238 1.35 -9.38 8.55
C MET A 238 0.69 -8.53 7.47
N ASP A 239 0.67 -9.05 6.24
CA ASP A 239 0.00 -8.43 5.11
C ASP A 239 -1.53 -8.53 5.19
N GLY A 240 -2.22 -7.67 4.42
CA GLY A 240 -3.69 -7.60 4.44
C GLY A 240 -4.37 -8.86 3.90
N HIS A 241 -3.79 -9.58 2.95
CA HIS A 241 -4.35 -10.84 2.47
C HIS A 241 -4.25 -11.95 3.52
N ARG A 242 -3.16 -11.99 4.30
CA ARG A 242 -3.03 -12.91 5.42
C ARG A 242 -4.05 -12.60 6.50
N LEU A 243 -4.20 -11.33 6.85
CA LEU A 243 -5.22 -10.87 7.80
C LEU A 243 -6.63 -11.29 7.34
N LEU A 244 -7.00 -10.99 6.09
CA LEU A 244 -8.28 -11.36 5.50
C LEU A 244 -8.52 -12.88 5.59
N LYS A 245 -7.52 -13.69 5.20
CA LYS A 245 -7.61 -15.15 5.27
C LYS A 245 -7.86 -15.65 6.70
N LEU A 246 -7.19 -15.06 7.69
CA LEU A 246 -7.38 -15.41 9.09
C LEU A 246 -8.79 -15.07 9.56
N ILE A 247 -9.28 -13.87 9.25
CA ILE A 247 -10.64 -13.42 9.63
C ILE A 247 -11.70 -14.33 8.99
N LYS A 248 -11.62 -14.58 7.67
CA LYS A 248 -12.63 -15.35 6.95
C LYS A 248 -12.61 -16.87 7.28
N ASN A 249 -11.51 -17.37 7.81
CA ASN A 249 -11.42 -18.77 8.28
C ASN A 249 -11.76 -18.96 9.77
N ASP A 250 -11.92 -17.90 10.53
CA ASP A 250 -12.28 -17.97 11.94
C ASP A 250 -13.81 -18.00 12.09
N PRO A 251 -14.41 -19.02 12.75
CA PRO A 251 -15.86 -19.16 12.86
C PRO A 251 -16.56 -17.96 13.51
N ASP A 252 -15.90 -17.26 14.44
CA ASP A 252 -16.47 -16.16 15.19
C ASP A 252 -16.24 -14.80 14.52
N LEU A 253 -15.31 -14.72 13.55
CA LEU A 253 -14.90 -13.48 12.87
C LEU A 253 -15.29 -13.44 11.39
N LYS A 254 -15.60 -14.57 10.74
CA LYS A 254 -15.82 -14.70 9.28
C LYS A 254 -16.91 -13.78 8.73
N ASP A 255 -17.91 -13.46 9.57
CA ASP A 255 -19.04 -12.61 9.19
C ASP A 255 -18.72 -11.11 9.32
N ILE A 256 -17.52 -10.75 9.76
CA ILE A 256 -17.05 -9.37 9.74
C ILE A 256 -16.75 -8.98 8.30
N PRO A 257 -17.34 -7.89 7.76
CA PRO A 257 -16.97 -7.35 6.46
C PRO A 257 -15.51 -6.89 6.47
N VAL A 258 -14.77 -7.23 5.41
CA VAL A 258 -13.37 -6.82 5.23
C VAL A 258 -13.22 -6.10 3.90
N ILE A 259 -12.80 -4.85 3.96
CA ILE A 259 -12.50 -4.01 2.78
C ILE A 259 -10.99 -3.92 2.63
N ILE A 260 -10.48 -4.29 1.45
CA ILE A 260 -9.11 -3.98 1.06
C ILE A 260 -9.09 -2.57 0.50
N PHE A 261 -8.27 -1.69 1.08
CA PHE A 261 -8.08 -0.30 0.65
C PHE A 261 -6.58 -0.06 0.45
N SER A 262 -6.12 -0.20 -0.80
CA SER A 262 -4.70 -0.26 -1.10
C SER A 262 -4.34 0.49 -2.38
N SER A 263 -3.12 1.01 -2.44
CA SER A 263 -2.55 1.56 -3.68
C SER A 263 -2.19 0.46 -4.69
N LEU A 264 -2.05 -0.78 -4.21
CA LEU A 264 -1.69 -1.94 -5.01
C LEU A 264 -2.94 -2.75 -5.42
N ILE A 265 -3.78 -2.18 -6.26
CA ILE A 265 -4.95 -2.86 -6.82
C ILE A 265 -4.76 -3.05 -8.33
N ASN A 266 -4.24 -4.21 -8.70
CA ASN A 266 -4.23 -4.70 -10.07
C ASN A 266 -5.17 -5.91 -10.23
N GLU A 267 -5.31 -6.44 -11.44
CA GLU A 267 -6.22 -7.55 -11.71
C GLU A 267 -5.87 -8.82 -10.91
N GLU A 268 -4.59 -9.10 -10.73
CA GLU A 268 -4.10 -10.25 -9.97
C GLU A 268 -4.45 -10.12 -8.47
N MET A 269 -4.15 -8.94 -7.87
CA MET A 269 -4.47 -8.65 -6.48
C MET A 269 -5.97 -8.67 -6.24
N ARG A 270 -6.77 -8.17 -7.19
CA ARG A 270 -8.23 -8.21 -7.12
C ARG A 270 -8.75 -9.65 -7.07
N LYS A 271 -8.30 -10.51 -8.00
CA LYS A 271 -8.67 -11.94 -8.01
C LYS A 271 -8.26 -12.64 -6.71
N LYS A 272 -7.09 -12.30 -6.18
CA LYS A 272 -6.59 -12.83 -4.92
C LYS A 272 -7.48 -12.44 -3.74
N GLY A 273 -7.80 -11.16 -3.58
CA GLY A 273 -8.68 -10.70 -2.52
C GLY A 273 -10.09 -11.28 -2.62
N GLU A 274 -10.67 -11.37 -3.84
CA GLU A 274 -11.95 -12.03 -4.08
C GLU A 274 -11.94 -13.50 -3.65
N SER A 275 -10.88 -14.24 -4.01
CA SER A 275 -10.73 -15.65 -3.63
C SER A 275 -10.61 -15.88 -2.13
N LEU A 276 -10.14 -14.88 -1.39
CA LEU A 276 -10.02 -14.88 0.07
C LEU A 276 -11.29 -14.39 0.77
N GLY A 277 -12.28 -13.88 0.03
CA GLY A 277 -13.56 -13.42 0.57
C GLY A 277 -13.56 -11.95 1.00
N ALA A 278 -12.79 -11.08 0.34
CA ALA A 278 -12.90 -9.64 0.55
C ALA A 278 -14.30 -9.13 0.13
N ASP A 279 -14.94 -8.34 0.96
CA ASP A 279 -16.27 -7.78 0.69
C ASP A 279 -16.19 -6.60 -0.30
N ALA A 280 -15.06 -5.92 -0.34
CA ALA A 280 -14.72 -4.93 -1.37
C ALA A 280 -13.20 -4.75 -1.47
N GLN A 281 -12.77 -4.21 -2.63
CA GLN A 281 -11.37 -3.86 -2.88
C GLN A 281 -11.32 -2.52 -3.63
N LEU A 282 -10.72 -1.52 -3.03
CA LEU A 282 -10.75 -0.14 -3.48
C LEU A 282 -9.36 0.49 -3.45
N SER A 283 -9.10 1.35 -4.44
CA SER A 283 -7.85 2.09 -4.51
C SER A 283 -7.84 3.26 -3.52
N LYS A 284 -6.70 3.48 -2.85
CA LYS A 284 -6.49 4.61 -1.93
C LYS A 284 -6.70 5.99 -2.57
N ASN A 285 -6.75 6.09 -3.90
CA ASN A 285 -7.03 7.35 -4.59
C ASN A 285 -8.47 7.81 -4.49
N ASP A 286 -9.40 6.90 -4.29
CA ASP A 286 -10.82 7.19 -4.33
C ASP A 286 -11.44 6.98 -2.97
N ILE A 287 -11.14 7.91 -2.06
CA ILE A 287 -11.71 7.88 -0.70
C ILE A 287 -13.21 8.11 -0.73
N GLY A 288 -13.72 8.83 -1.73
CA GLY A 288 -15.16 9.03 -1.90
C GLY A 288 -15.89 7.73 -2.22
N GLU A 289 -15.34 6.94 -3.16
CA GLU A 289 -15.86 5.61 -3.50
C GLU A 289 -15.75 4.64 -2.31
N PHE A 290 -14.60 4.68 -1.60
CA PHE A 290 -14.41 3.89 -0.39
C PHE A 290 -15.49 4.16 0.66
N ILE A 291 -15.80 5.44 0.94
CA ILE A 291 -16.83 5.79 1.91
C ILE A 291 -18.21 5.32 1.47
N LYS A 292 -18.58 5.49 0.19
CA LYS A 292 -19.84 4.97 -0.36
C LYS A 292 -19.97 3.47 -0.18
N LYS A 293 -18.88 2.75 -0.51
CA LYS A 293 -18.86 1.28 -0.41
C LYS A 293 -18.95 0.78 1.02
N LEU A 294 -18.27 1.48 1.94
CA LEU A 294 -18.36 1.22 3.37
C LEU A 294 -19.81 1.41 3.88
N ASP A 295 -20.47 2.50 3.48
CA ASP A 295 -21.87 2.76 3.85
C ASP A 295 -22.81 1.65 3.33
N GLU A 296 -22.66 1.22 2.07
CA GLU A 296 -23.44 0.13 1.47
C GLU A 296 -23.29 -1.19 2.24
N ILE A 297 -22.03 -1.57 2.57
CA ILE A 297 -21.74 -2.80 3.29
C ILE A 297 -22.32 -2.77 4.70
N LEU A 298 -22.19 -1.65 5.39
CA LEU A 298 -22.71 -1.50 6.75
C LEU A 298 -24.24 -1.45 6.79
N ALA A 299 -24.87 -0.81 5.79
CA ALA A 299 -26.34 -0.79 5.68
C ALA A 299 -26.90 -2.21 5.45
N LYS A 300 -26.32 -2.94 4.51
CA LYS A 300 -26.71 -4.32 4.21
C LYS A 300 -26.58 -5.23 5.45
N LYS A 301 -25.48 -5.13 6.19
CA LYS A 301 -25.27 -5.91 7.42
C LYS A 301 -26.34 -5.58 8.48
N ALA A 302 -26.69 -4.31 8.64
CA ALA A 302 -27.73 -3.90 9.59
C ALA A 302 -29.13 -4.43 9.20
N GLU A 303 -29.44 -4.53 7.90
CA GLU A 303 -30.67 -5.14 7.40
C GLU A 303 -30.71 -6.63 7.70
N GLU A 304 -29.64 -7.38 7.41
CA GLU A 304 -29.52 -8.83 7.70
C GLU A 304 -29.63 -9.14 9.20
N GLU A 305 -29.08 -8.30 10.07
CA GLU A 305 -29.20 -8.48 11.52
C GLU A 305 -30.64 -8.22 12.04
N ASN A 306 -31.38 -7.34 11.37
CA ASN A 306 -32.78 -7.05 11.73
C ASN A 306 -33.75 -8.13 11.25
N GLU A 307 -33.45 -8.80 10.11
CA GLU A 307 -34.27 -9.91 9.59
C GLU A 307 -34.09 -11.21 10.42
N ASN A 308 -32.97 -11.37 11.10
CA ASN A 308 -32.65 -12.53 11.92
C ASN A 308 -33.04 -12.41 13.40
N LYS A 309 -33.69 -11.29 13.79
CA LYS A 309 -34.26 -11.06 15.15
C LYS A 309 -35.77 -11.30 15.17
#